data_882443c1de0d2f462f6b0a750e84721b
#
_entry.id   882443c1de0d2f462f6b0a750e84721b
#
_cell.length_a   1.000
_cell.length_b   1.000
_cell.length_c   1.000
_cell.angle_alpha   90.00
_cell.angle_beta   90.00
_cell.angle_gamma   90.00
#
_symmetry.space_group_name_H-M   'P 1'
#
loop_
_entity.id
_entity.type
_entity.pdbx_description
1 polymer ?
#
loop_
_entity_poly.entity_id
_entity_poly.type
_entity_poly.pdbx_seq_one_letter_code
_entity_poly.pdbx_strand_id
1 'polypeptide(L)' 'MNFAEKVKLVRTELNLSQEDLARELGVSFATINRWENGSYNPSRLAKKAFEDFCEKRTINISEENN' A
#
# COMPACT_ATOMS: atom_id res chain seq x y z
N MET A 1 5.20 12.08 -3.03
CA MET A 1 4.00 11.34 -2.63
C MET A 1 4.27 10.64 -1.31
N ASN A 2 3.41 10.82 -0.34
CA ASN A 2 3.64 10.19 0.96
C ASN A 2 3.06 8.77 0.95
N PHE A 3 3.28 8.07 2.06
CA PHE A 3 2.88 6.66 2.13
C PHE A 3 1.37 6.48 1.97
N ALA A 4 0.60 7.36 2.60
CA ALA A 4 -0.86 7.26 2.52
C ALA A 4 -1.33 7.38 1.07
N GLU A 5 -0.79 8.35 0.36
CA GLU A 5 -1.15 8.56 -1.03
C GLU A 5 -0.70 7.41 -1.90
N LYS A 6 0.47 6.87 -1.60
CA LYS A 6 1.00 5.76 -2.37
C LYS A 6 0.11 4.52 -2.22
N VAL A 7 -0.31 4.24 -1.00
CA VAL A 7 -1.17 3.08 -0.76
C VAL A 7 -2.48 3.23 -1.53
N LYS A 8 -3.07 4.41 -1.46
CA LYS A 8 -4.34 4.65 -2.14
C LYS A 8 -4.17 4.54 -3.65
N LEU A 9 -3.07 5.09 -4.18
CA LEU A 9 -2.83 5.04 -5.61
C LEU A 9 -2.69 3.60 -6.10
N VAL A 10 -1.87 2.82 -5.41
CA VAL A 10 -1.66 1.43 -5.81
C VAL A 10 -2.97 0.66 -5.73
N ARG A 11 -3.72 0.87 -4.66
CA ARG A 11 -4.98 0.17 -4.48
C ARG A 11 -5.94 0.48 -5.62
N THR A 12 -6.07 1.75 -5.98
CA THR A 12 -7.00 2.12 -7.05
C THR A 12 -6.51 1.64 -8.41
N GLU A 13 -5.21 1.65 -8.63
CA GLU A 13 -4.66 1.15 -9.88
C GLU A 13 -4.96 -0.33 -10.07
N LEU A 14 -5.01 -1.06 -8.98
CA LEU A 14 -5.29 -2.49 -9.04
C LEU A 14 -6.78 -2.80 -8.88
N ASN A 15 -7.61 -1.77 -8.75
CA ASN A 15 -9.06 -1.95 -8.57
C ASN A 15 -9.38 -2.76 -7.33
N LEU A 16 -8.65 -2.50 -6.26
CA LEU A 16 -8.87 -3.23 -5.01
C LEU A 16 -9.60 -2.34 -4.03
N SER A 17 -10.50 -2.93 -3.26
CA SER A 17 -11.06 -2.24 -2.12
C SER A 17 -10.04 -2.25 -0.99
N GLN A 18 -10.31 -1.49 0.08
CA GLN A 18 -9.43 -1.53 1.23
C GLN A 18 -9.41 -2.93 1.84
N GLU A 19 -10.56 -3.59 1.84
CA GLU A 19 -10.63 -4.96 2.34
C GLU A 19 -9.81 -5.91 1.48
N ASP A 20 -9.88 -5.72 0.18
CA ASP A 20 -9.12 -6.58 -0.73
C ASP A 20 -7.63 -6.42 -0.49
N LEU A 21 -7.19 -5.17 -0.36
CA LEU A 21 -5.77 -4.92 -0.13
C LEU A 21 -5.33 -5.49 1.21
N ALA A 22 -6.16 -5.35 2.22
CA ALA A 22 -5.85 -5.89 3.54
C ALA A 22 -5.64 -7.39 3.45
N ARG A 23 -6.52 -8.06 2.70
CA ARG A 23 -6.42 -9.51 2.54
C ARG A 23 -5.14 -9.89 1.80
N GLU A 24 -4.81 -9.11 0.77
CA GLU A 24 -3.61 -9.39 -0.01
C GLU A 24 -2.35 -9.24 0.83
N LEU A 25 -2.35 -8.28 1.74
CA LEU A 25 -1.18 -8.01 2.56
C LEU A 25 -1.17 -8.79 3.87
N GLY A 26 -2.28 -9.45 4.18
CA GLY A 26 -2.36 -10.19 5.44
C GLY A 26 -2.47 -9.28 6.64
N VAL A 27 -3.10 -8.12 6.48
CA VAL A 27 -3.31 -7.20 7.60
C VAL A 27 -4.79 -6.93 7.72
N SER A 28 -5.18 -6.21 8.76
CA SER A 28 -6.58 -5.92 8.98
C SER A 28 -7.05 -4.75 8.11
N PHE A 29 -8.35 -4.70 7.87
CA PHE A 29 -8.95 -3.58 7.17
C PHE A 29 -8.62 -2.26 7.89
N ALA A 30 -8.69 -2.29 9.22
CA ALA A 30 -8.40 -1.09 10.00
C ALA A 30 -6.99 -0.59 9.74
N THR A 31 -6.05 -1.50 9.51
CA THR A 31 -4.68 -1.12 9.22
C THR A 31 -4.60 -0.35 7.91
N ILE A 32 -5.25 -0.86 6.87
CA ILE A 32 -5.22 -0.18 5.58
C ILE A 32 -5.90 1.19 5.69
N ASN A 33 -7.02 1.24 6.36
CA ASN A 33 -7.75 2.48 6.54
C ASN A 33 -6.88 3.51 7.26
N ARG A 34 -6.17 3.06 8.29
CA ARG A 34 -5.29 3.93 9.05
C ARG A 34 -4.14 4.46 8.20
N TRP A 35 -3.59 3.59 7.37
CA TRP A 35 -2.50 4.00 6.47
C TRP A 35 -2.98 5.08 5.50
N GLU A 36 -4.16 4.91 4.93
CA GLU A 36 -4.66 5.85 3.93
C GLU A 36 -5.12 7.17 4.54
N ASN A 37 -5.48 7.16 5.82
CA ASN A 37 -5.85 8.39 6.50
C ASN A 37 -4.65 9.28 6.79
N GLY A 38 -3.47 8.70 6.78
CA GLY A 38 -2.28 9.48 7.05
C GLY A 38 -2.10 9.88 8.49
N SER A 39 -2.95 9.36 9.38
CA SER A 39 -2.85 9.70 10.81
C SER A 39 -1.98 8.72 11.55
N TYR A 40 -1.35 7.84 10.84
CA TYR A 40 -0.56 6.76 11.43
C TYR A 40 0.76 6.65 10.69
N ASN A 41 1.84 6.56 11.45
CA ASN A 41 3.15 6.45 10.85
C ASN A 41 3.52 4.98 10.75
N PRO A 42 3.50 4.39 9.55
CA PRO A 42 3.73 2.95 9.42
C PRO A 42 5.16 2.59 9.82
N SER A 43 5.30 1.39 10.36
CA SER A 43 6.61 0.89 10.73
C SER A 43 7.40 0.59 9.47
N ARG A 44 8.70 0.40 9.66
CA ARG A 44 9.55 0.04 8.53
C ARG A 44 9.11 -1.29 7.95
N LEU A 45 8.71 -2.20 8.81
CA LEU A 45 8.27 -3.52 8.37
C LEU A 45 7.01 -3.41 7.51
N ALA A 46 6.09 -2.55 7.92
CA ALA A 46 4.86 -2.35 7.16
C ALA A 46 5.16 -1.77 5.79
N LYS A 47 6.06 -0.79 5.74
CA LYS A 47 6.45 -0.21 4.46
C LYS A 47 7.07 -1.24 3.54
N LYS A 48 7.92 -2.09 4.09
CA LYS A 48 8.57 -3.10 3.28
C LYS A 48 7.57 -4.12 2.77
N ALA A 49 6.61 -4.51 3.60
CA ALA A 49 5.58 -5.44 3.16
C ALA A 49 4.80 -4.86 1.99
N PHE A 50 4.48 -3.58 2.08
CA PHE A 50 3.75 -2.93 1.00
C PHE A 50 4.60 -2.85 -0.27
N GLU A 51 5.88 -2.54 -0.13
CA GLU A 51 6.77 -2.46 -1.28
C GLU A 51 6.93 -3.82 -1.95
N ASP A 52 7.05 -4.87 -1.15
CA ASP A 52 7.13 -6.22 -1.70
C ASP A 52 5.87 -6.58 -2.48
N PHE A 53 4.72 -6.17 -1.94
CA PHE A 53 3.46 -6.40 -2.62
C PHE A 53 3.44 -5.69 -3.98
N CYS A 54 3.91 -4.46 -4.02
CA CYS A 54 3.95 -3.70 -5.25
C CYS A 54 4.84 -4.37 -6.29
N GLU A 55 5.98 -4.86 -5.85
CA GLU A 55 6.91 -5.51 -6.77
C GLU A 55 6.31 -6.78 -7.34
N LYS A 56 5.62 -7.53 -6.52
CA LYS A 56 5.01 -8.77 -6.99
C LYS A 56 3.93 -8.49 -8.02
N ARG A 57 3.29 -7.34 -7.91
CA ARG A 57 2.26 -6.96 -8.86
C ARG A 57 2.80 -6.17 -10.01
N THR A 58 4.09 -6.00 -10.07
CA THR A 58 4.77 -5.24 -11.12
C THR A 58 4.28 -3.82 -11.19
N ILE A 59 3.90 -3.27 -10.07
CA ILE A 59 3.48 -1.89 -10.00
C ILE A 59 4.72 -1.03 -9.90
N ASN A 60 4.89 -0.14 -10.84
CA ASN A 60 6.04 0.72 -10.85
C ASN A 60 5.63 2.13 -10.55
N ILE A 61 5.55 2.44 -9.29
CA ILE A 61 5.22 3.79 -8.87
C ILE A 61 6.44 4.57 -8.49
N SER A 62 7.57 3.90 -8.50
CA SER A 62 8.83 4.57 -8.26
C SER A 62 9.24 5.22 -9.54
N GLU A 63 9.91 6.24 -9.47
CA GLU A 63 10.28 6.94 -10.66
C GLU A 63 11.44 6.35 -11.31
N GLU A 64 12.05 5.53 -10.77
CA GLU A 64 13.14 5.02 -11.46
C GLU A 64 12.84 3.99 -12.28
N ASN A 65 12.90 3.99 -12.85
CA ASN A 65 12.71 3.20 -13.61
C ASN A 65 13.50 2.75 -14.23
N ASN A 66 13.67 2.46 -14.29
CA ASN A 66 14.17 2.06 -14.85
C ASN A 66 14.29 1.86 -15.44
#